data_c590f460305ea97ec36a037f53225303
#
_entry.id   c590f460305ea97ec36a037f53225303
#
_cell.length_a   1.000
_cell.length_b   1.000
_cell.length_c   1.000
_cell.angle_alpha   90.00
_cell.angle_beta   90.00
_cell.angle_gamma   90.00
#
_symmetry.space_group_name_H-M   'P 1'
#
loop_
_entity.id
_entity.type
_entity.pdbx_description
1 polymer ?
#
loop_
_entity_poly.entity_id
_entity_poly.type
_entity_poly.pdbx_seq_one_letter_code
_entity_poly.pdbx_strand_id
1 'polypeptide(L)'
;MKKITNCLFLLFTLVFNAQTKVAGTYHVNSGNPDDGGYNWMLLENHNFAMVTFGQIIAGTWSIDKDNLISFVPSTPKYPFDVYGRYDAGQKGTKIMFDNFDRSSKTYMGSTGRGVQPVLNEDANCFSYPMVKEFNNDFNDIVLSVRLFDQLKDTFYVAENKKYNNFIIMYYASTARQRPFTARLKGDRLYFRNDDTPSSPRKDLQPEELKEMSKFVANGLSGFSKESIISNKAYNIEAYGPGERSIEEDFDEESYLTYNYNFDSSKEIYTAKYPRGASEDDAYHDLDTMYKYNRIELKPNQNSYKKVEKSIFTITCKE
;
A
#
# COMPACT_ATOMS: atom_id res chain seq x y z
N MET A 1 47.10 31.10 20.97
CA MET A 1 45.69 30.69 21.00
C MET A 1 44.98 30.59 19.63
N LYS A 2 45.45 31.20 18.53
CA LYS A 2 44.79 31.15 17.20
C LYS A 2 44.89 29.80 16.45
N LYS A 3 45.83 28.92 16.78
CA LYS A 3 46.05 27.64 16.07
C LYS A 3 45.17 26.47 16.54
N ILE A 4 44.64 26.56 17.76
CA ILE A 4 43.75 25.48 18.31
C ILE A 4 42.33 25.59 17.78
N THR A 5 41.86 26.81 17.50
CA THR A 5 40.50 27.05 16.98
C THR A 5 40.31 26.51 15.56
N ASN A 6 41.36 26.57 14.71
CA ASN A 6 41.28 26.04 13.36
C ASN A 6 41.26 24.50 13.29
N CYS A 7 41.89 23.80 14.23
CA CYS A 7 41.81 22.32 14.30
C CYS A 7 40.45 21.84 14.76
N LEU A 8 39.77 22.58 15.65
CA LEU A 8 38.42 22.21 16.12
C LEU A 8 37.36 22.39 15.03
N PHE A 9 37.51 23.40 14.18
CA PHE A 9 36.62 23.64 13.04
C PHE A 9 36.77 22.58 11.93
N LEU A 10 38.02 22.10 11.71
CA LEU A 10 38.30 21.03 10.76
C LEU A 10 37.77 19.66 11.24
N LEU A 11 37.74 19.39 12.54
CA LEU A 11 37.17 18.17 13.12
C LEU A 11 35.62 18.15 13.02
N PHE A 12 34.98 19.31 13.14
CA PHE A 12 33.53 19.42 13.01
C PHE A 12 33.05 19.22 11.58
N THR A 13 33.80 19.66 10.58
CA THR A 13 33.48 19.46 9.16
C THR A 13 33.66 18.02 8.69
N LEU A 14 34.55 17.25 9.33
CA LEU A 14 34.74 15.82 8.99
C LEU A 14 33.61 14.92 9.48
N VAL A 15 32.90 15.30 10.54
CA VAL A 15 31.76 14.51 11.04
C VAL A 15 30.53 14.67 10.16
N PHE A 16 30.33 15.84 9.54
CA PHE A 16 29.19 16.06 8.63
C PHE A 16 29.34 15.33 7.28
N ASN A 17 30.57 15.08 6.82
CA ASN A 17 30.80 14.39 5.54
C ASN A 17 30.68 12.86 5.62
N ALA A 18 30.63 12.26 6.82
CA ALA A 18 30.49 10.81 6.95
C ALA A 18 29.03 10.34 6.74
N GLN A 19 28.06 11.19 7.04
CA GLN A 19 26.63 10.85 6.90
C GLN A 19 26.15 10.93 5.45
N THR A 20 26.70 11.81 4.63
CA THR A 20 26.39 11.95 3.20
C THR A 20 26.83 10.75 2.35
N LYS A 21 27.74 9.94 2.86
CA LYS A 21 28.26 8.77 2.13
C LYS A 21 27.33 7.56 2.09
N VAL A 22 26.20 7.56 2.82
CA VAL A 22 25.26 6.44 2.86
C VAL A 22 24.14 6.60 1.84
N ALA A 23 23.63 7.82 1.69
CA ALA A 23 22.58 8.10 0.71
C ALA A 23 23.09 7.84 -0.72
N GLY A 24 22.23 7.25 -1.55
CA GLY A 24 22.56 6.83 -2.91
C GLY A 24 21.80 5.56 -3.29
N THR A 25 22.17 4.99 -4.43
CA THR A 25 21.60 3.72 -4.90
C THR A 25 22.58 2.56 -4.77
N TYR A 26 22.03 1.38 -4.48
CA TYR A 26 22.74 0.13 -4.36
C TYR A 26 21.94 -0.96 -5.07
N HIS A 27 22.63 -1.84 -5.76
CA HIS A 27 22.01 -3.01 -6.38
C HIS A 27 22.51 -4.28 -5.70
N VAL A 28 21.58 -5.15 -5.32
CA VAL A 28 21.88 -6.49 -4.77
C VAL A 28 21.39 -7.51 -5.78
N ASN A 29 22.29 -8.34 -6.27
CA ASN A 29 21.92 -9.42 -7.18
C ASN A 29 21.25 -10.56 -6.38
N SER A 30 20.09 -11.04 -6.82
CA SER A 30 19.38 -12.16 -6.18
C SER A 30 20.05 -13.51 -6.43
N GLY A 31 21.03 -13.58 -7.33
CA GLY A 31 21.60 -14.86 -7.80
C GLY A 31 20.70 -15.60 -8.80
N ASN A 32 19.46 -15.15 -8.98
CA ASN A 32 18.55 -15.66 -10.01
C ASN A 32 18.46 -14.64 -11.16
N PRO A 33 18.83 -15.00 -12.39
CA PRO A 33 18.80 -14.08 -13.54
C PRO A 33 17.42 -13.53 -13.85
N ASP A 34 16.37 -14.29 -13.51
CA ASP A 34 14.98 -13.91 -13.82
C ASP A 34 14.41 -12.87 -12.83
N ASP A 35 14.99 -12.72 -11.64
CA ASP A 35 14.49 -11.81 -10.61
C ASP A 35 15.05 -10.38 -10.72
N GLY A 36 16.08 -10.16 -11.54
CA GLY A 36 16.70 -8.84 -11.71
C GLY A 36 17.36 -8.26 -10.44
N GLY A 37 17.26 -8.95 -9.30
CA GLY A 37 17.78 -8.50 -8.00
C GLY A 37 16.96 -7.40 -7.33
N TYR A 38 17.62 -6.67 -6.41
CA TYR A 38 17.00 -5.65 -5.55
C TYR A 38 17.70 -4.32 -5.76
N ASN A 39 16.95 -3.27 -6.07
CA ASN A 39 17.46 -1.91 -6.13
C ASN A 39 17.10 -1.16 -4.86
N TRP A 40 18.11 -0.72 -4.13
CA TRP A 40 17.98 0.06 -2.92
C TRP A 40 18.25 1.52 -3.20
N MET A 41 17.40 2.39 -2.71
CA MET A 41 17.49 3.83 -2.83
C MET A 41 17.42 4.42 -1.42
N LEU A 42 18.51 5.00 -0.96
CA LEU A 42 18.61 5.66 0.34
C LEU A 42 18.70 7.16 0.11
N LEU A 43 17.70 7.90 0.58
CA LEU A 43 17.63 9.35 0.44
C LEU A 43 18.26 10.04 1.67
N GLU A 44 18.80 11.24 1.48
CA GLU A 44 19.41 12.04 2.55
C GLU A 44 18.44 12.43 3.67
N ASN A 45 17.14 12.47 3.38
CA ASN A 45 16.08 12.70 4.36
C ASN A 45 15.73 11.46 5.20
N HIS A 46 16.59 10.43 5.18
CA HIS A 46 16.39 9.15 5.89
C HIS A 46 15.22 8.31 5.42
N ASN A 47 14.64 8.59 4.27
CA ASN A 47 13.69 7.70 3.63
C ASN A 47 14.41 6.71 2.71
N PHE A 48 13.84 5.51 2.55
CA PHE A 48 14.35 4.54 1.59
C PHE A 48 13.23 3.92 0.77
N ALA A 49 13.59 3.41 -0.40
CA ALA A 49 12.81 2.41 -1.10
C ALA A 49 13.70 1.23 -1.52
N MET A 50 13.14 0.04 -1.46
CA MET A 50 13.67 -1.15 -2.10
C MET A 50 12.69 -1.58 -3.19
N VAL A 51 13.21 -1.76 -4.39
CA VAL A 51 12.43 -2.18 -5.56
C VAL A 51 12.94 -3.53 -6.03
N THR A 52 12.03 -4.46 -6.18
CA THR A 52 12.26 -5.77 -6.80
C THR A 52 11.17 -6.03 -7.83
N PHE A 53 11.25 -7.15 -8.55
CA PHE A 53 10.22 -7.52 -9.50
C PHE A 53 8.84 -7.60 -8.83
N GLY A 54 7.94 -6.70 -9.20
CA GLY A 54 6.55 -6.66 -8.70
C GLY A 54 6.34 -6.19 -7.26
N GLN A 55 7.39 -5.71 -6.55
CA GLN A 55 7.24 -5.23 -5.17
C GLN A 55 8.08 -3.98 -4.89
N ILE A 56 7.48 -3.08 -4.13
CA ILE A 56 8.14 -1.89 -3.58
C ILE A 56 8.00 -1.93 -2.06
N ILE A 57 9.12 -1.75 -1.36
CA ILE A 57 9.14 -1.56 0.09
C ILE A 57 9.73 -0.19 0.36
N ALA A 58 8.93 0.72 0.90
CA ALA A 58 9.38 2.03 1.33
C ALA A 58 9.36 2.15 2.85
N GLY A 59 10.17 3.05 3.41
CA GLY A 59 10.25 3.25 4.85
C GLY A 59 11.32 4.26 5.23
N THR A 60 11.78 4.17 6.48
CA THR A 60 12.86 5.01 7.00
C THR A 60 14.10 4.18 7.29
N TRP A 61 15.27 4.82 7.15
CA TRP A 61 16.54 4.22 7.50
C TRP A 61 17.31 5.09 8.50
N SER A 62 18.15 4.45 9.28
CA SER A 62 19.10 5.11 10.17
C SER A 62 20.42 4.33 10.20
N ILE A 63 21.51 5.00 10.57
CA ILE A 63 22.82 4.37 10.72
C ILE A 63 23.36 4.65 12.11
N ASP A 64 23.95 3.65 12.75
CA ASP A 64 24.62 3.79 14.03
C ASP A 64 26.13 4.02 13.87
N LYS A 65 26.82 4.20 15.01
CA LYS A 65 28.27 4.41 15.08
C LYS A 65 29.11 3.22 14.59
N ASP A 66 28.51 2.02 14.53
CA ASP A 66 29.16 0.78 14.11
C ASP A 66 28.89 0.49 12.61
N ASN A 67 28.38 1.47 11.89
CA ASN A 67 27.97 1.39 10.48
C ASN A 67 26.88 0.31 10.23
N LEU A 68 26.06 0.04 11.25
CA LEU A 68 24.88 -0.77 11.09
C LEU A 68 23.72 0.11 10.65
N ILE A 69 23.17 -0.15 9.47
CA ILE A 69 21.99 0.53 8.94
C ILE A 69 20.77 -0.27 9.36
N SER A 70 19.81 0.40 9.98
CA SER A 70 18.51 -0.14 10.32
C SER A 70 17.47 0.41 9.34
N PHE A 71 16.69 -0.48 8.75
CA PHE A 71 15.58 -0.18 7.87
C PHE A 71 14.27 -0.50 8.57
N VAL A 72 13.38 0.47 8.62
CA VAL A 72 12.03 0.33 9.19
C VAL A 72 11.02 0.54 8.08
N PRO A 73 10.45 -0.54 7.50
CA PRO A 73 9.43 -0.45 6.48
C PRO A 73 8.20 0.32 6.97
N SER A 74 7.61 1.12 6.10
CA SER A 74 6.29 1.69 6.31
C SER A 74 5.26 0.58 6.16
N THR A 75 4.48 0.36 7.20
CA THR A 75 3.43 -0.65 7.21
C THR A 75 2.09 -0.02 7.59
N PRO A 76 0.98 -0.53 7.07
CA PRO A 76 -0.33 -0.08 7.50
C PRO A 76 -0.52 -0.37 8.98
N LYS A 77 -1.24 0.50 9.67
CA LYS A 77 -1.56 0.33 11.09
C LYS A 77 -2.30 -0.99 11.37
N TYR A 78 -3.15 -1.39 10.44
CA TYR A 78 -3.90 -2.64 10.46
C TYR A 78 -3.74 -3.36 9.12
N PRO A 79 -3.96 -4.69 9.07
CA PRO A 79 -3.84 -5.45 7.83
C PRO A 79 -4.96 -5.18 6.81
N PHE A 80 -5.92 -4.35 7.17
CA PHE A 80 -7.04 -3.96 6.31
C PHE A 80 -7.27 -2.46 6.36
N ASP A 81 -7.79 -1.91 5.25
CA ASP A 81 -8.52 -0.65 5.22
C ASP A 81 -9.95 -0.92 4.73
N VAL A 82 -10.90 -0.14 5.26
CA VAL A 82 -12.31 -0.21 4.88
C VAL A 82 -12.76 1.16 4.43
N TYR A 83 -13.30 1.23 3.23
CA TYR A 83 -13.88 2.42 2.66
C TYR A 83 -15.34 2.19 2.34
N GLY A 84 -16.18 3.22 2.56
CA GLY A 84 -17.60 3.12 2.34
C GLY A 84 -18.19 4.35 1.69
N ARG A 85 -19.28 4.14 0.94
CA ARG A 85 -20.16 5.18 0.43
C ARG A 85 -21.62 4.77 0.55
N TYR A 86 -22.51 5.75 0.54
CA TYR A 86 -23.94 5.48 0.40
C TYR A 86 -24.34 5.49 -1.07
N ASP A 87 -25.06 4.44 -1.49
CA ASP A 87 -25.61 4.31 -2.82
C ASP A 87 -27.12 4.13 -2.70
N ALA A 88 -27.91 5.14 -3.09
CA ALA A 88 -29.36 5.09 -2.99
C ALA A 88 -30.00 4.00 -3.87
N GLY A 89 -29.31 3.58 -4.94
CA GLY A 89 -29.78 2.48 -5.81
C GLY A 89 -29.47 1.08 -5.30
N GLN A 90 -28.57 0.95 -4.31
CA GLN A 90 -28.15 -0.35 -3.77
C GLN A 90 -29.06 -0.80 -2.63
N LYS A 91 -29.67 -1.97 -2.79
CA LYS A 91 -30.42 -2.66 -1.72
C LYS A 91 -29.48 -3.63 -0.99
N GLY A 92 -29.53 -3.60 0.36
CA GLY A 92 -28.60 -4.37 1.17
C GLY A 92 -27.17 -3.83 1.08
N THR A 93 -26.19 -4.68 1.27
CA THR A 93 -24.77 -4.29 1.30
C THR A 93 -24.00 -4.88 0.12
N LYS A 94 -23.21 -4.07 -0.57
CA LYS A 94 -22.31 -4.48 -1.63
C LYS A 94 -20.87 -4.23 -1.21
N ILE A 95 -20.00 -5.22 -1.38
CA ILE A 95 -18.60 -5.16 -0.94
C ILE A 95 -17.70 -5.65 -2.05
N MET A 96 -16.71 -4.85 -2.40
CA MET A 96 -15.55 -5.22 -3.20
C MET A 96 -14.39 -5.58 -2.28
N PHE A 97 -13.74 -6.70 -2.57
CA PHE A 97 -12.60 -7.24 -1.84
C PHE A 97 -11.35 -7.09 -2.70
N ASP A 98 -10.43 -6.23 -2.25
CA ASP A 98 -9.19 -5.92 -2.96
C ASP A 98 -7.99 -6.61 -2.32
N ASN A 99 -7.11 -7.16 -3.15
CA ASN A 99 -5.88 -7.86 -2.74
C ASN A 99 -6.08 -9.07 -1.81
N PHE A 100 -7.28 -9.65 -1.77
CA PHE A 100 -7.50 -10.89 -1.04
C PHE A 100 -6.99 -12.08 -1.86
N ASP A 101 -6.11 -12.84 -1.25
CA ASP A 101 -5.50 -14.04 -1.82
C ASP A 101 -5.54 -15.22 -0.83
N ARG A 102 -5.05 -16.37 -1.26
CA ARG A 102 -4.96 -17.60 -0.43
C ARG A 102 -3.77 -17.61 0.52
N SER A 103 -2.87 -16.63 0.48
CA SER A 103 -1.64 -16.61 1.30
C SER A 103 -1.95 -16.51 2.80
N SER A 104 -3.16 -16.08 3.13
CA SER A 104 -3.66 -15.98 4.51
C SER A 104 -5.14 -16.30 4.58
N LYS A 105 -5.52 -17.02 5.63
CA LYS A 105 -6.94 -17.26 5.91
C LYS A 105 -7.55 -16.00 6.53
N THR A 106 -8.31 -15.27 5.72
CA THR A 106 -9.03 -14.07 6.13
C THR A 106 -10.50 -14.38 6.35
N TYR A 107 -11.12 -13.67 7.28
CA TYR A 107 -12.55 -13.80 7.59
C TYR A 107 -13.22 -12.43 7.53
N MET A 108 -14.48 -12.43 7.14
CA MET A 108 -15.34 -11.25 7.15
C MET A 108 -16.75 -11.61 7.63
N GLY A 109 -17.40 -10.71 8.32
CA GLY A 109 -18.77 -10.84 8.78
C GLY A 109 -19.27 -9.60 9.51
N SER A 110 -20.16 -9.79 10.47
CA SER A 110 -20.66 -8.74 11.36
C SER A 110 -20.90 -9.28 12.77
N THR A 111 -20.97 -8.38 13.75
CA THR A 111 -21.11 -8.71 15.17
C THR A 111 -22.30 -9.64 15.43
N GLY A 112 -23.43 -9.39 14.80
CA GLY A 112 -24.67 -10.18 15.01
C GLY A 112 -24.75 -11.50 14.25
N ARG A 113 -23.84 -11.78 13.31
CA ARG A 113 -23.94 -12.93 12.37
C ARG A 113 -22.74 -13.86 12.40
N GLY A 114 -21.66 -13.44 13.06
CA GLY A 114 -20.39 -14.14 13.02
C GLY A 114 -19.59 -13.83 11.76
N VAL A 115 -18.51 -14.58 11.57
CA VAL A 115 -17.57 -14.39 10.46
C VAL A 115 -17.42 -15.66 9.65
N GLN A 116 -17.18 -15.51 8.36
CA GLN A 116 -16.94 -16.60 7.42
C GLN A 116 -15.65 -16.37 6.63
N PRO A 117 -14.96 -17.42 6.16
CA PRO A 117 -13.80 -17.25 5.32
C PRO A 117 -14.15 -16.41 4.09
N VAL A 118 -13.27 -15.50 3.71
CA VAL A 118 -13.47 -14.73 2.46
C VAL A 118 -13.33 -15.68 1.26
N LEU A 119 -12.30 -16.51 1.27
CA LEU A 119 -12.00 -17.47 0.20
C LEU A 119 -12.08 -18.92 0.72
N ASN A 120 -12.40 -19.86 -0.16
CA ASN A 120 -12.23 -21.29 0.09
C ASN A 120 -10.73 -21.65 0.17
N GLU A 121 -10.41 -22.79 0.79
CA GLU A 121 -9.01 -23.20 1.04
C GLU A 121 -8.21 -23.47 -0.24
N ASP A 122 -8.88 -23.99 -1.27
CA ASP A 122 -8.33 -24.35 -2.58
C ASP A 122 -8.55 -23.28 -3.66
N ALA A 123 -8.87 -22.03 -3.26
CA ALA A 123 -9.06 -20.93 -4.20
C ALA A 123 -7.81 -20.72 -5.07
N ASN A 124 -7.95 -20.76 -6.39
CA ASN A 124 -6.83 -20.74 -7.32
C ASN A 124 -7.08 -19.99 -8.65
N CYS A 125 -8.31 -19.54 -8.89
CA CYS A 125 -8.68 -18.77 -10.07
C CYS A 125 -9.37 -17.47 -9.65
N PHE A 126 -8.58 -16.39 -9.58
CA PHE A 126 -9.10 -15.09 -9.20
C PHE A 126 -9.47 -14.27 -10.43
N SER A 127 -10.66 -13.68 -10.40
CA SER A 127 -11.08 -12.64 -11.34
C SER A 127 -11.34 -11.36 -10.57
N TYR A 128 -10.86 -10.25 -11.06
CA TYR A 128 -11.13 -8.93 -10.48
C TYR A 128 -12.14 -8.17 -11.32
N PRO A 129 -12.96 -7.33 -10.66
CA PRO A 129 -13.06 -7.13 -9.22
C PRO A 129 -13.80 -8.27 -8.50
N MET A 130 -13.36 -8.64 -7.28
CA MET A 130 -14.09 -9.59 -6.43
C MET A 130 -15.19 -8.86 -5.67
N VAL A 131 -16.43 -8.98 -6.12
CA VAL A 131 -17.57 -8.25 -5.57
C VAL A 131 -18.62 -9.22 -5.02
N LYS A 132 -19.15 -8.92 -3.83
CA LYS A 132 -20.24 -9.66 -3.21
C LYS A 132 -21.38 -8.75 -2.82
N GLU A 133 -22.59 -9.12 -3.19
CA GLU A 133 -23.82 -8.49 -2.73
C GLU A 133 -24.47 -9.35 -1.62
N PHE A 134 -24.93 -8.66 -0.59
CA PHE A 134 -25.64 -9.22 0.56
C PHE A 134 -27.01 -8.57 0.65
N ASN A 135 -28.07 -9.36 0.84
CA ASN A 135 -29.44 -8.86 0.90
C ASN A 135 -29.75 -8.00 2.15
N ASN A 136 -28.82 -7.91 3.07
CA ASN A 136 -29.00 -7.22 4.34
C ASN A 136 -28.02 -6.08 4.50
N ASP A 137 -28.41 -5.07 5.23
CA ASP A 137 -27.54 -3.99 5.66
C ASP A 137 -26.62 -4.48 6.77
N PHE A 138 -25.36 -4.01 6.75
CA PHE A 138 -24.37 -4.27 7.78
C PHE A 138 -24.20 -3.02 8.65
N ASN A 139 -24.48 -3.15 9.94
CA ASN A 139 -24.24 -2.08 10.92
C ASN A 139 -22.76 -1.98 11.32
N ASP A 140 -22.02 -3.03 11.11
CA ASP A 140 -20.57 -3.12 11.28
C ASP A 140 -19.98 -4.14 10.31
N ILE A 141 -18.69 -4.01 10.05
CA ILE A 141 -17.92 -4.99 9.31
C ILE A 141 -16.84 -5.52 10.26
N VAL A 142 -16.88 -6.83 10.50
CA VAL A 142 -15.87 -7.55 11.29
C VAL A 142 -14.92 -8.25 10.33
N LEU A 143 -13.63 -7.92 10.44
CA LEU A 143 -12.56 -8.52 9.67
C LEU A 143 -11.61 -9.28 10.59
N SER A 144 -11.04 -10.35 10.09
CA SER A 144 -10.03 -11.10 10.84
C SER A 144 -9.00 -11.74 9.93
N VAL A 145 -7.79 -11.81 10.45
CA VAL A 145 -6.69 -12.56 9.84
C VAL A 145 -5.80 -13.12 10.95
N ARG A 146 -5.19 -14.27 10.68
CA ARG A 146 -4.09 -14.80 11.49
C ARG A 146 -2.77 -14.43 10.82
N LEU A 147 -2.05 -13.48 11.37
CA LEU A 147 -0.70 -13.17 10.93
C LEU A 147 0.27 -14.28 11.37
N PHE A 148 1.35 -14.46 10.62
CA PHE A 148 2.27 -15.62 10.71
C PHE A 148 2.88 -15.86 12.10
N ASP A 149 3.02 -14.81 12.90
CA ASP A 149 3.61 -14.83 14.25
C ASP A 149 2.59 -14.91 15.37
N GLN A 150 1.30 -15.04 15.03
CA GLN A 150 0.21 -15.03 15.99
C GLN A 150 -0.39 -16.43 16.17
N LEU A 151 -0.61 -16.80 17.44
CA LEU A 151 -1.27 -18.07 17.79
C LEU A 151 -2.79 -18.01 17.61
N LYS A 152 -3.38 -16.80 17.58
CA LYS A 152 -4.81 -16.55 17.49
C LYS A 152 -5.14 -15.56 16.40
N ASP A 153 -6.37 -15.65 15.89
CA ASP A 153 -6.91 -14.66 14.97
C ASP A 153 -7.08 -13.34 15.69
N THR A 154 -6.69 -12.24 15.03
CA THR A 154 -6.97 -10.89 15.48
C THR A 154 -8.20 -10.38 14.74
N PHE A 155 -9.13 -9.79 15.48
CA PHE A 155 -10.35 -9.22 14.93
C PHE A 155 -10.29 -7.70 14.91
N TYR A 156 -10.88 -7.12 13.88
CA TYR A 156 -11.01 -5.68 13.68
C TYR A 156 -12.45 -5.37 13.34
N VAL A 157 -12.98 -4.29 13.87
CA VAL A 157 -14.36 -3.85 13.63
C VAL A 157 -14.37 -2.46 13.03
N ALA A 158 -15.06 -2.32 11.91
CA ALA A 158 -15.44 -1.05 11.31
C ALA A 158 -16.91 -0.79 11.63
N GLU A 159 -17.19 0.23 12.46
CA GLU A 159 -18.56 0.64 12.76
C GLU A 159 -19.15 1.38 11.56
N ASN A 160 -20.22 0.83 11.00
CA ASN A 160 -20.94 1.45 9.89
C ASN A 160 -22.22 2.12 10.36
N LYS A 161 -22.36 3.40 10.04
CA LYS A 161 -23.57 4.17 10.43
C LYS A 161 -24.45 4.59 9.23
N LYS A 162 -23.91 4.52 8.01
CA LYS A 162 -24.57 5.16 6.87
C LYS A 162 -24.27 4.58 5.48
N TYR A 163 -23.34 3.67 5.34
CA TYR A 163 -22.89 3.17 4.05
C TYR A 163 -23.47 1.80 3.73
N ASN A 164 -23.66 1.54 2.43
CA ASN A 164 -24.14 0.25 1.92
C ASN A 164 -23.30 -0.29 0.76
N ASN A 165 -22.28 0.45 0.36
CA ASN A 165 -21.33 0.05 -0.69
C ASN A 165 -19.91 0.27 -0.17
N PHE A 166 -19.08 -0.80 -0.19
CA PHE A 166 -17.78 -0.81 0.47
C PHE A 166 -16.68 -1.32 -0.45
N ILE A 167 -15.47 -0.85 -0.18
CA ILE A 167 -14.22 -1.43 -0.68
C ILE A 167 -13.38 -1.81 0.53
N ILE A 168 -12.98 -3.06 0.62
CA ILE A 168 -12.11 -3.59 1.68
C ILE A 168 -10.79 -3.98 1.03
N MET A 169 -9.72 -3.32 1.44
CA MET A 169 -8.36 -3.60 0.97
C MET A 169 -7.63 -4.46 2.00
N TYR A 170 -6.92 -5.49 1.55
CA TYR A 170 -6.11 -6.36 2.41
C TYR A 170 -4.63 -6.24 2.08
N TYR A 171 -3.82 -5.95 3.08
CA TYR A 171 -2.38 -5.72 2.96
C TYR A 171 -1.55 -6.91 3.43
N ALA A 172 -1.71 -8.08 2.81
CA ALA A 172 -1.09 -9.35 3.23
C ALA A 172 0.43 -9.28 3.34
N SER A 173 1.10 -8.84 2.31
CA SER A 173 2.57 -8.79 2.24
C SER A 173 3.12 -7.66 3.10
N THR A 174 2.52 -6.49 3.03
CA THR A 174 3.01 -5.28 3.71
C THR A 174 2.83 -5.35 5.21
N ALA A 175 1.70 -5.88 5.69
CA ALA A 175 1.46 -6.06 7.13
C ALA A 175 2.43 -7.05 7.80
N ARG A 176 3.17 -7.83 7.01
CA ARG A 176 4.17 -8.80 7.49
C ARG A 176 5.60 -8.28 7.46
N GLN A 177 5.84 -7.14 6.87
CA GLN A 177 7.18 -6.57 6.83
C GLN A 177 7.68 -6.27 8.24
N ARG A 178 8.96 -6.55 8.48
CA ARG A 178 9.63 -6.33 9.76
C ARG A 178 10.87 -5.49 9.54
N PRO A 179 11.31 -4.73 10.55
CA PRO A 179 12.60 -4.07 10.52
C PRO A 179 13.73 -5.07 10.24
N PHE A 180 14.68 -4.65 9.43
CA PHE A 180 15.85 -5.43 9.09
C PHE A 180 17.09 -4.54 9.05
N THR A 181 18.26 -5.14 8.92
CA THR A 181 19.54 -4.41 9.00
C THR A 181 20.48 -4.80 7.88
N ALA A 182 21.35 -3.84 7.50
CA ALA A 182 22.52 -4.10 6.69
C ALA A 182 23.74 -3.40 7.30
N ARG A 183 24.92 -3.94 7.08
CA ARG A 183 26.19 -3.32 7.49
C ARG A 183 26.81 -2.60 6.31
N LEU A 184 27.14 -1.31 6.48
CA LEU A 184 27.91 -0.57 5.52
C LEU A 184 29.41 -0.89 5.70
N LYS A 185 30.07 -1.39 4.65
CA LYS A 185 31.52 -1.58 4.59
C LYS A 185 32.06 -0.89 3.35
N GLY A 186 32.81 0.20 3.55
CA GLY A 186 33.21 1.06 2.45
C GLY A 186 31.98 1.71 1.80
N ASP A 187 31.76 1.41 0.53
CA ASP A 187 30.67 1.91 -0.29
C ASP A 187 29.61 0.83 -0.62
N ARG A 188 29.57 -0.29 0.14
CA ARG A 188 28.68 -1.43 -0.13
C ARG A 188 27.85 -1.81 1.10
N LEU A 189 26.62 -2.27 0.85
CA LEU A 189 25.72 -2.85 1.85
C LEU A 189 25.91 -4.35 1.93
N TYR A 190 25.94 -4.88 3.16
CA TYR A 190 25.99 -6.31 3.48
C TYR A 190 24.78 -6.65 4.35
N PHE A 191 23.86 -7.44 3.81
CA PHE A 191 22.67 -7.88 4.54
C PHE A 191 23.00 -9.12 5.37
N ARG A 192 22.31 -9.32 6.51
CA ARG A 192 22.66 -10.29 7.54
C ARG A 192 22.71 -11.75 7.06
N ASN A 193 21.90 -12.09 6.05
CA ASN A 193 21.78 -13.47 5.56
C ASN A 193 22.37 -13.64 4.16
N ASP A 194 23.08 -12.64 3.66
CA ASP A 194 23.59 -12.63 2.31
C ASP A 194 25.07 -12.31 2.34
N ASP A 195 25.88 -13.29 1.95
CA ASP A 195 27.33 -13.13 1.80
C ASP A 195 27.67 -12.26 0.58
N THR A 196 26.68 -12.01 -0.27
CA THR A 196 26.84 -11.22 -1.48
C THR A 196 26.62 -9.73 -1.15
N PRO A 197 27.64 -8.89 -1.26
CA PRO A 197 27.46 -7.46 -1.05
C PRO A 197 26.67 -6.83 -2.18
N SER A 198 26.07 -5.67 -1.90
CA SER A 198 25.53 -4.82 -2.94
C SER A 198 26.60 -4.40 -3.95
N SER A 199 26.19 -3.84 -5.07
CA SER A 199 27.08 -3.02 -5.89
C SER A 199 27.68 -1.86 -5.06
N PRO A 200 28.80 -1.26 -5.50
CA PRO A 200 29.24 0.00 -4.94
C PRO A 200 28.10 1.03 -4.99
N ARG A 201 28.06 1.92 -4.01
CA ARG A 201 27.14 3.06 -3.97
C ARG A 201 27.28 3.91 -5.22
N LYS A 202 26.16 4.31 -5.79
CA LYS A 202 26.09 5.30 -6.86
C LYS A 202 25.37 6.53 -6.33
N ASP A 203 25.89 7.72 -6.66
CA ASP A 203 25.20 8.98 -6.41
C ASP A 203 24.01 9.11 -7.37
N LEU A 204 22.89 9.62 -6.85
CA LEU A 204 21.73 9.98 -7.66
C LEU A 204 21.99 11.32 -8.35
N GLN A 205 21.72 11.42 -9.63
CA GLN A 205 21.68 12.68 -10.33
C GLN A 205 20.47 13.51 -9.89
N PRO A 206 20.47 14.84 -10.02
CA PRO A 206 19.35 15.67 -9.54
C PRO A 206 17.99 15.27 -10.09
N GLU A 207 17.90 14.89 -11.36
CA GLU A 207 16.68 14.42 -12.02
C GLU A 207 16.23 13.08 -11.42
N GLU A 208 17.14 12.11 -11.29
CA GLU A 208 16.88 10.82 -10.66
C GLU A 208 16.45 10.99 -9.21
N LEU A 209 17.06 11.94 -8.47
CA LEU A 209 16.70 12.23 -7.08
C LEU A 209 15.27 12.75 -6.98
N LYS A 210 14.83 13.61 -7.90
CA LYS A 210 13.44 14.12 -7.93
C LYS A 210 12.45 12.99 -8.15
N GLU A 211 12.68 12.13 -9.15
CA GLU A 211 11.83 10.98 -9.44
C GLU A 211 11.79 9.98 -8.29
N MET A 212 12.96 9.64 -7.74
CA MET A 212 13.07 8.71 -6.61
C MET A 212 12.37 9.25 -5.36
N SER A 213 12.47 10.56 -5.11
CA SER A 213 11.80 11.18 -3.97
C SER A 213 10.27 11.09 -4.10
N LYS A 214 9.73 11.34 -5.30
CA LYS A 214 8.29 11.15 -5.60
C LYS A 214 7.89 9.68 -5.39
N PHE A 215 8.66 8.75 -5.92
CA PHE A 215 8.43 7.31 -5.82
C PHE A 215 8.41 6.82 -4.36
N VAL A 216 9.39 7.24 -3.55
CA VAL A 216 9.46 6.91 -2.12
C VAL A 216 8.29 7.53 -1.38
N ALA A 217 7.94 8.79 -1.66
CA ALA A 217 6.79 9.46 -1.04
C ALA A 217 5.47 8.72 -1.34
N ASN A 218 5.27 8.28 -2.57
CA ASN A 218 4.10 7.46 -2.95
C ASN A 218 4.06 6.14 -2.19
N GLY A 219 5.18 5.45 -2.05
CA GLY A 219 5.29 4.23 -1.26
C GLY A 219 5.00 4.44 0.24
N LEU A 220 5.37 5.60 0.79
CA LEU A 220 5.11 5.96 2.19
C LEU A 220 3.65 6.36 2.43
N SER A 221 2.99 6.99 1.46
CA SER A 221 1.61 7.47 1.55
C SER A 221 0.56 6.45 1.08
N GLY A 222 0.98 5.27 0.61
CA GLY A 222 0.13 4.26 -0.02
C GLY A 222 -0.91 3.62 0.89
N PHE A 223 -0.82 3.86 2.21
CA PHE A 223 -1.72 3.25 3.19
C PHE A 223 -2.60 4.28 3.86
N SER A 224 -3.81 3.83 4.23
CA SER A 224 -4.68 4.59 5.13
C SER A 224 -5.07 5.98 4.60
N LYS A 225 -5.29 6.11 3.29
CA LYS A 225 -5.85 7.33 2.72
C LYS A 225 -7.21 7.66 3.37
N GLU A 226 -7.53 8.93 3.54
CA GLU A 226 -8.83 9.36 4.11
C GLU A 226 -10.02 9.03 3.18
N SER A 227 -9.77 8.92 1.89
CA SER A 227 -10.73 8.47 0.91
C SER A 227 -10.02 7.86 -0.30
N ILE A 228 -10.74 7.03 -1.02
CA ILE A 228 -10.35 6.50 -2.33
C ILE A 228 -11.45 6.79 -3.34
N ILE A 229 -11.10 6.75 -4.61
CA ILE A 229 -12.02 6.99 -5.71
C ILE A 229 -12.05 5.76 -6.60
N SER A 230 -13.23 5.41 -7.06
CA SER A 230 -13.43 4.25 -7.91
C SER A 230 -14.55 4.51 -8.91
N ASN A 231 -14.48 3.91 -10.08
CA ASN A 231 -15.61 3.89 -11.00
C ASN A 231 -16.68 2.85 -10.57
N LYS A 232 -17.74 2.71 -11.35
CA LYS A 232 -18.82 1.75 -11.09
C LYS A 232 -18.35 0.30 -11.13
N ALA A 233 -17.31 0.00 -11.87
CA ALA A 233 -16.71 -1.34 -11.99
C ALA A 233 -15.61 -1.62 -10.95
N TYR A 234 -15.45 -0.76 -9.95
CA TYR A 234 -14.46 -0.85 -8.88
C TYR A 234 -12.99 -0.76 -9.38
N ASN A 235 -12.77 -0.05 -10.47
CA ASN A 235 -11.42 0.31 -10.85
C ASN A 235 -10.94 1.48 -9.99
N ILE A 236 -10.06 1.22 -9.03
CA ILE A 236 -9.50 2.20 -8.09
C ILE A 236 -8.20 2.83 -8.59
N GLU A 237 -7.62 2.29 -9.67
CA GLU A 237 -6.34 2.75 -10.23
C GLU A 237 -6.52 3.66 -11.47
N ALA A 238 -7.75 3.75 -11.98
CA ALA A 238 -8.03 4.32 -13.30
C ALA A 238 -7.85 5.84 -13.39
N TYR A 239 -7.86 6.55 -12.27
CA TYR A 239 -7.87 8.02 -12.29
C TYR A 239 -6.51 8.65 -11.96
N GLY A 240 -5.48 7.87 -11.86
CA GLY A 240 -4.13 8.38 -11.63
C GLY A 240 -3.64 9.31 -12.76
N PRO A 241 -2.61 10.12 -12.51
CA PRO A 241 -1.98 10.96 -13.52
C PRO A 241 -1.21 10.16 -14.59
N GLY A 242 -1.60 8.91 -14.84
CA GLY A 242 -1.01 8.04 -15.86
C GLY A 242 -0.85 8.74 -17.21
N GLU A 243 -0.49 8.05 -18.24
CA GLU A 243 -0.09 8.47 -19.63
C GLU A 243 -0.82 9.69 -20.26
N ARG A 244 -1.73 10.35 -19.54
CA ARG A 244 -2.57 11.46 -20.00
C ARG A 244 -2.30 12.81 -19.33
N SER A 245 -1.44 12.89 -18.34
CA SER A 245 -1.01 14.17 -17.79
C SER A 245 -0.02 14.80 -18.74
N ILE A 246 -0.43 15.84 -19.41
CA ILE A 246 0.42 16.68 -20.28
C ILE A 246 1.48 17.42 -19.42
N GLU A 247 1.30 17.45 -18.08
CA GLU A 247 2.20 18.08 -17.14
C GLU A 247 2.52 17.09 -16.00
N GLU A 248 3.78 16.71 -15.90
CA GLU A 248 4.33 15.73 -14.94
C GLU A 248 4.16 16.10 -13.44
N ASP A 249 3.58 17.25 -13.11
CA ASP A 249 3.47 17.79 -11.75
C ASP A 249 2.04 17.77 -11.16
N PHE A 250 1.05 17.15 -11.82
CA PHE A 250 -0.29 17.02 -11.26
C PHE A 250 -0.33 15.97 -10.16
N ASP A 251 -0.58 16.39 -8.92
CA ASP A 251 -0.99 15.49 -7.87
C ASP A 251 -2.47 15.02 -8.09
N GLU A 252 -2.90 14.04 -7.30
CA GLU A 252 -4.24 13.44 -7.39
C GLU A 252 -5.36 14.50 -7.29
N GLU A 253 -5.25 15.46 -6.38
CA GLU A 253 -6.25 16.49 -6.12
C GLU A 253 -6.34 17.46 -7.29
N SER A 254 -5.20 17.91 -7.82
CA SER A 254 -5.12 18.78 -8.98
C SER A 254 -5.70 18.11 -10.22
N TYR A 255 -5.38 16.83 -10.44
CA TYR A 255 -5.93 16.06 -11.55
C TYR A 255 -7.45 15.95 -11.47
N LEU A 256 -8.01 15.63 -10.30
CA LEU A 256 -9.45 15.54 -10.11
C LEU A 256 -10.13 16.89 -10.31
N THR A 257 -9.57 17.95 -9.74
CA THR A 257 -10.11 19.32 -9.88
C THR A 257 -10.09 19.78 -11.33
N TYR A 258 -9.07 19.44 -12.08
CA TYR A 258 -8.95 19.83 -13.49
C TYR A 258 -9.93 19.07 -14.40
N ASN A 259 -10.07 17.76 -14.21
CA ASN A 259 -10.80 16.89 -15.13
C ASN A 259 -12.26 16.64 -14.75
N TYR A 260 -12.64 16.85 -13.49
CA TYR A 260 -13.97 16.48 -12.98
C TYR A 260 -14.70 17.64 -12.31
N ASN A 261 -16.03 17.57 -12.33
CA ASN A 261 -16.93 18.31 -11.46
C ASN A 261 -17.29 17.42 -10.27
N PHE A 262 -17.12 17.92 -9.05
CA PHE A 262 -17.44 17.18 -7.83
C PHE A 262 -18.79 17.60 -7.25
N ASP A 263 -19.74 16.67 -7.15
CA ASP A 263 -20.99 16.83 -6.41
C ASP A 263 -20.78 16.31 -4.97
N SER A 264 -20.57 17.24 -4.03
CA SER A 264 -20.33 16.92 -2.63
C SER A 264 -21.53 16.30 -1.92
N SER A 265 -22.75 16.53 -2.40
CA SER A 265 -23.98 15.97 -1.81
C SER A 265 -24.14 14.49 -2.13
N LYS A 266 -23.59 14.03 -3.25
CA LYS A 266 -23.61 12.63 -3.71
C LYS A 266 -22.26 11.94 -3.61
N GLU A 267 -21.20 12.71 -3.33
CA GLU A 267 -19.81 12.23 -3.35
C GLU A 267 -19.43 11.60 -4.71
N ILE A 268 -19.79 12.29 -5.80
CA ILE A 268 -19.59 11.84 -7.19
C ILE A 268 -18.76 12.87 -7.96
N TYR A 269 -17.79 12.36 -8.69
CA TYR A 269 -17.02 13.08 -9.69
C TYR A 269 -17.58 12.76 -11.07
N THR A 270 -17.91 13.79 -11.86
CA THR A 270 -18.35 13.64 -13.25
C THR A 270 -17.35 14.31 -14.18
N ALA A 271 -16.88 13.60 -15.17
CA ALA A 271 -15.90 14.11 -16.12
C ALA A 271 -16.44 15.37 -16.82
N LYS A 272 -15.60 16.42 -16.89
CA LYS A 272 -15.90 17.64 -17.64
C LYS A 272 -15.98 17.40 -19.14
N TYR A 273 -15.22 16.39 -19.59
CA TYR A 273 -15.15 15.97 -21.00
C TYR A 273 -15.37 14.46 -21.07
N PRO A 274 -16.63 13.99 -21.01
CA PRO A 274 -16.94 12.57 -21.08
C PRO A 274 -16.42 11.96 -22.39
N ARG A 275 -15.88 10.75 -22.30
CA ARG A 275 -15.37 10.02 -23.48
C ARG A 275 -16.34 8.97 -23.96
N GLY A 276 -17.29 8.57 -23.11
CA GLY A 276 -18.10 7.39 -23.28
C GLY A 276 -17.24 6.11 -23.14
N ALA A 277 -17.74 5.15 -22.42
CA ALA A 277 -17.18 3.80 -22.48
C ALA A 277 -17.97 3.00 -23.52
N SER A 278 -17.33 2.06 -24.22
CA SER A 278 -18.06 0.99 -24.89
C SER A 278 -18.76 0.15 -23.83
N GLU A 279 -19.91 -0.44 -24.12
CA GLU A 279 -20.60 -1.33 -23.16
C GLU A 279 -19.70 -2.51 -22.73
N ASP A 280 -18.72 -2.88 -23.56
CA ASP A 280 -17.77 -3.95 -23.31
C ASP A 280 -16.59 -3.53 -22.42
N ASP A 281 -16.43 -2.23 -22.09
CA ASP A 281 -15.27 -1.70 -21.35
C ASP A 281 -15.64 -0.87 -20.12
N ALA A 282 -16.63 -1.34 -19.38
CA ALA A 282 -17.09 -0.68 -18.15
C ALA A 282 -15.96 -0.51 -17.10
N TYR A 283 -14.93 -1.36 -17.13
CA TYR A 283 -13.79 -1.26 -16.21
C TYR A 283 -12.97 0.01 -16.46
N HIS A 284 -12.85 0.46 -17.69
CA HIS A 284 -12.12 1.67 -18.07
C HIS A 284 -13.02 2.92 -18.21
N ASP A 285 -14.31 2.81 -17.86
CA ASP A 285 -15.21 3.97 -17.83
C ASP A 285 -14.82 4.89 -16.66
N LEU A 286 -14.32 6.07 -16.99
CA LEU A 286 -13.91 7.11 -16.03
C LEU A 286 -14.84 8.33 -16.05
N ASP A 287 -15.94 8.30 -16.79
CA ASP A 287 -16.84 9.46 -16.92
C ASP A 287 -17.54 9.75 -15.60
N THR A 288 -17.75 8.72 -14.77
CA THR A 288 -18.34 8.87 -13.44
C THR A 288 -17.51 8.09 -12.40
N MET A 289 -16.99 8.84 -11.43
CA MET A 289 -16.19 8.29 -10.35
C MET A 289 -16.87 8.56 -9.00
N TYR A 290 -16.74 7.62 -8.09
CA TYR A 290 -17.40 7.63 -6.78
C TYR A 290 -16.36 7.73 -5.67
N LYS A 291 -16.56 8.64 -4.73
CA LYS A 291 -15.73 8.77 -3.54
C LYS A 291 -16.19 7.80 -2.46
N TYR A 292 -15.25 7.04 -1.92
CA TYR A 292 -15.43 6.17 -0.78
C TYR A 292 -14.63 6.74 0.39
N ASN A 293 -15.28 6.96 1.52
CA ASN A 293 -14.67 7.53 2.70
C ASN A 293 -14.16 6.42 3.61
N ARG A 294 -13.02 6.64 4.23
CA ARG A 294 -12.42 5.69 5.16
C ARG A 294 -13.30 5.49 6.39
N ILE A 295 -13.39 4.25 6.83
CA ILE A 295 -14.03 3.88 8.09
C ILE A 295 -12.93 3.38 9.02
N GLU A 296 -12.82 3.98 10.20
CA GLU A 296 -11.81 3.61 11.17
C GLU A 296 -12.03 2.18 11.68
N LEU A 297 -10.97 1.38 11.60
CA LEU A 297 -10.92 0.05 12.19
C LEU A 297 -10.48 0.13 13.64
N LYS A 298 -11.12 -0.66 14.50
CA LYS A 298 -10.74 -0.82 15.91
C LYS A 298 -10.41 -2.28 16.19
N PRO A 299 -9.26 -2.59 16.82
CA PRO A 299 -8.98 -3.94 17.29
C PRO A 299 -10.08 -4.39 18.26
N ASN A 300 -10.46 -5.65 18.16
CA ASN A 300 -11.47 -6.24 19.03
C ASN A 300 -10.97 -7.59 19.58
N GLN A 301 -11.08 -7.75 20.89
CA GLN A 301 -10.67 -8.97 21.58
C GLN A 301 -11.77 -10.04 21.67
N ASN A 302 -12.99 -9.69 21.24
CA ASN A 302 -14.10 -10.63 21.24
C ASN A 302 -13.84 -11.77 20.25
N SER A 303 -14.27 -12.96 20.61
CA SER A 303 -14.34 -14.08 19.67
C SER A 303 -15.67 -14.04 18.93
N TYR A 304 -15.63 -14.36 17.65
CA TYR A 304 -16.82 -14.43 16.80
C TYR A 304 -17.09 -15.86 16.37
N LYS A 305 -18.37 -16.21 16.26
CA LYS A 305 -18.77 -17.50 15.69
C LYS A 305 -18.26 -17.59 14.25
N LYS A 306 -17.52 -18.65 13.94
CA LYS A 306 -17.08 -18.94 12.58
C LYS A 306 -18.09 -19.78 11.85
N VAL A 307 -18.42 -19.36 10.65
CA VAL A 307 -19.25 -20.11 9.69
C VAL A 307 -18.29 -20.81 8.72
N GLU A 308 -18.54 -22.05 8.37
CA GLU A 308 -17.64 -22.84 7.52
C GLU A 308 -17.67 -22.39 6.05
N LYS A 309 -18.87 -22.00 5.57
CA LYS A 309 -19.06 -21.60 4.17
C LYS A 309 -18.30 -20.29 3.87
N SER A 310 -17.44 -20.30 2.86
CA SER A 310 -16.75 -19.10 2.38
C SER A 310 -17.68 -18.13 1.65
N ILE A 311 -17.29 -16.84 1.62
CA ILE A 311 -17.99 -15.80 0.84
C ILE A 311 -17.87 -16.09 -0.64
N PHE A 312 -16.66 -16.41 -1.07
CA PHE A 312 -16.35 -16.81 -2.45
C PHE A 312 -15.92 -18.28 -2.47
N THR A 313 -16.43 -19.00 -3.45
CA THR A 313 -15.93 -20.32 -3.81
C THR A 313 -15.33 -20.19 -5.21
N ILE A 314 -14.02 -20.16 -5.29
CA ILE A 314 -13.26 -19.87 -6.52
C ILE A 314 -12.35 -21.06 -6.79
N THR A 315 -12.72 -21.85 -7.79
CA THR A 315 -11.93 -22.99 -8.29
C THR A 315 -11.82 -22.91 -9.78
N CYS A 316 -10.62 -23.13 -10.34
CA CYS A 316 -10.49 -23.35 -11.77
C CYS A 316 -11.27 -24.61 -12.14
N LYS A 317 -12.06 -24.53 -13.18
CA LYS A 317 -12.54 -25.73 -13.85
C LYS A 317 -11.36 -26.30 -14.64
N GLU A 318 -11.02 -27.54 -14.36
CA GLU A 318 -10.10 -28.33 -15.17
C GLU A 318 -10.64 -28.50 -16.59
#